data_6a9bfcbbadbaacd040122a5c2c49fd3e
#
_entry.id   6a9bfcbbadbaacd040122a5c2c49fd3e
#
_cell.length_a   1.000
_cell.length_b   1.000
_cell.length_c   1.000
_cell.angle_alpha   90.00
_cell.angle_beta   90.00
_cell.angle_gamma   90.00
#
_symmetry.space_group_name_H-M   'P 1'
#
loop_
_entity.id
_entity.type
_entity.pdbx_description
1 polymer ?
#
loop_
_entity_poly.entity_id
_entity_poly.type
_entity_poly.pdbx_seq_one_letter_code
_entity_poly.pdbx_strand_id
1 'polypeptide(L)'
;YGYPGILTSKPLSIKEIASVLLQFSEEAHQAGYVSTFIRLNPLQNQWKFNSTPYFRQWFHGYTVAINLQLPIHDLREDYSENHQRNLKRLERLGYCYKINHWEDLDYFLQAYRQTMIRKQAHPYYFFPNDYFKALKNLAGKHLIFISIYEPEGRFTAGGLFTLFGSMMQYHLGATTNEFLKYSPSKMMIHAAILEGMKVGAKLLH
;
A
#
# COMPACT_ATOMS: atom_id res chain seq x y z
N TYR A 1 0.88 -3.04 10.82
CA TYR A 1 0.23 -2.50 9.64
C TYR A 1 0.55 -3.38 8.42
N GLY A 2 -0.45 -3.82 7.68
CA GLY A 2 -0.30 -4.69 6.52
C GLY A 2 -1.09 -5.99 6.64
N TYR A 3 -0.64 -7.00 5.93
CA TYR A 3 -1.24 -8.32 5.90
C TYR A 3 -0.23 -9.37 6.41
N PRO A 4 -0.06 -9.51 7.73
CA PRO A 4 0.89 -10.44 8.32
C PRO A 4 0.35 -11.87 8.28
N GLY A 5 0.21 -12.43 7.09
CA GLY A 5 -0.22 -13.81 6.93
C GLY A 5 0.88 -14.82 7.32
N ILE A 6 0.52 -16.10 7.28
CA ILE A 6 1.47 -17.20 7.51
C ILE A 6 2.30 -17.37 6.23
N LEU A 7 3.63 -17.28 6.36
CA LEU A 7 4.55 -17.56 5.25
C LEU A 7 5.06 -19.01 5.37
N THR A 8 4.99 -19.73 4.27
CA THR A 8 5.43 -21.13 4.20
C THR A 8 6.35 -21.34 2.99
N SER A 9 7.34 -22.20 3.13
CA SER A 9 8.26 -22.55 2.04
C SER A 9 7.63 -23.47 0.99
N LYS A 10 6.52 -24.12 1.33
CA LYS A 10 5.71 -24.99 0.45
C LYS A 10 4.23 -24.83 0.79
N PRO A 11 3.32 -25.17 -0.14
CA PRO A 11 1.89 -25.25 0.19
C PRO A 11 1.66 -26.24 1.34
N LEU A 12 0.85 -25.82 2.32
CA LEU A 12 0.44 -26.67 3.43
C LEU A 12 -0.99 -27.18 3.22
N SER A 13 -1.23 -28.41 3.66
CA SER A 13 -2.58 -28.97 3.78
C SER A 13 -3.35 -28.26 4.90
N ILE A 14 -4.67 -28.38 4.88
CA ILE A 14 -5.54 -27.81 5.94
C ILE A 14 -5.16 -28.37 7.32
N LYS A 15 -4.77 -29.64 7.42
CA LYS A 15 -4.34 -30.27 8.68
C LYS A 15 -3.02 -29.68 9.18
N GLU A 16 -2.04 -29.47 8.29
CA GLU A 16 -0.76 -28.85 8.65
C GLU A 16 -0.95 -27.40 9.12
N ILE A 17 -1.80 -26.63 8.42
CA ILE A 17 -2.15 -25.26 8.85
C ILE A 17 -2.81 -25.29 10.23
N ALA A 18 -3.77 -26.16 10.48
CA ALA A 18 -4.43 -26.26 11.77
C ALA A 18 -3.44 -26.62 12.90
N SER A 19 -2.47 -27.51 12.64
CA SER A 19 -1.43 -27.86 13.59
C SER A 19 -0.51 -26.67 13.91
N VAL A 20 -0.05 -25.94 12.90
CA VAL A 20 0.77 -24.72 13.07
C VAL A 20 0.02 -23.67 13.87
N LEU A 21 -1.26 -23.46 13.59
CA LEU A 21 -2.07 -22.49 14.29
C LEU A 21 -2.31 -22.87 15.75
N LEU A 22 -2.50 -24.17 16.03
CA LEU A 22 -2.62 -24.67 17.40
C LEU A 22 -1.33 -24.43 18.18
N GLN A 23 -0.19 -24.83 17.63
CA GLN A 23 1.12 -24.61 18.27
C GLN A 23 1.37 -23.12 18.50
N PHE A 24 1.10 -22.27 17.52
CA PHE A 24 1.20 -20.80 17.66
C PHE A 24 0.31 -20.29 18.81
N SER A 25 -0.92 -20.80 18.92
CA SER A 25 -1.84 -20.40 19.98
C SER A 25 -1.31 -20.80 21.37
N GLU A 26 -0.74 -21.99 21.50
CA GLU A 26 -0.14 -22.48 22.75
C GLU A 26 1.09 -21.65 23.15
N GLU A 27 2.01 -21.39 22.23
CA GLU A 27 3.19 -20.56 22.47
C GLU A 27 2.82 -19.11 22.81
N ALA A 28 1.85 -18.52 22.10
CA ALA A 28 1.34 -17.18 22.39
C ALA A 28 0.71 -17.11 23.81
N HIS A 29 -0.05 -18.13 24.19
CA HIS A 29 -0.63 -18.21 25.53
C HIS A 29 0.44 -18.30 26.62
N GLN A 30 1.46 -19.14 26.43
CA GLN A 30 2.60 -19.26 27.33
C GLN A 30 3.37 -17.93 27.45
N ALA A 31 3.45 -17.14 26.39
CA ALA A 31 4.04 -15.82 26.35
C ALA A 31 3.14 -14.72 26.95
N GLY A 32 1.94 -15.07 27.47
CA GLY A 32 1.02 -14.15 28.12
C GLY A 32 0.06 -13.39 27.20
N TYR A 33 -0.02 -13.76 25.93
CA TYR A 33 -0.99 -13.15 25.00
C TYR A 33 -2.38 -13.74 25.19
N VAL A 34 -3.38 -12.87 25.32
CA VAL A 34 -4.78 -13.27 25.51
C VAL A 34 -5.49 -13.52 24.17
N SER A 35 -5.11 -12.78 23.14
CA SER A 35 -5.67 -12.91 21.80
C SER A 35 -4.68 -12.44 20.74
N THR A 36 -4.84 -12.97 19.52
CA THR A 36 -4.06 -12.57 18.35
C THR A 36 -4.99 -12.31 17.18
N PHE A 37 -4.79 -11.18 16.50
CA PHE A 37 -5.51 -10.83 15.28
C PHE A 37 -4.55 -10.87 14.09
N ILE A 38 -4.87 -11.72 13.10
CA ILE A 38 -4.10 -11.87 11.87
C ILE A 38 -4.94 -11.37 10.70
N ARG A 39 -4.45 -10.36 9.99
CA ARG A 39 -5.07 -9.88 8.75
C ARG A 39 -4.46 -10.65 7.58
N LEU A 40 -5.23 -11.57 7.02
CA LEU A 40 -4.79 -12.37 5.87
C LEU A 40 -4.73 -11.51 4.60
N ASN A 41 -3.74 -11.79 3.73
CA ASN A 41 -3.63 -11.12 2.45
C ASN A 41 -4.73 -11.63 1.50
N PRO A 42 -5.62 -10.76 0.98
CA PRO A 42 -6.73 -11.17 0.13
C PRO A 42 -6.29 -11.68 -1.25
N LEU A 43 -5.09 -11.33 -1.70
CA LEU A 43 -4.54 -11.73 -3.00
C LEU A 43 -3.73 -13.04 -2.94
N GLN A 44 -3.44 -13.51 -1.73
CA GLN A 44 -2.82 -14.81 -1.49
C GLN A 44 -3.88 -15.76 -0.94
N ASN A 45 -4.00 -16.95 -1.49
CA ASN A 45 -4.98 -17.95 -1.07
C ASN A 45 -4.73 -18.50 0.36
N GLN A 46 -4.32 -17.63 1.30
CA GLN A 46 -4.03 -17.97 2.70
C GLN A 46 -5.28 -18.23 3.54
N TRP A 47 -6.47 -17.95 3.01
CA TRP A 47 -7.75 -17.97 3.72
C TRP A 47 -8.57 -19.26 3.50
N LYS A 48 -7.99 -20.27 2.85
CA LYS A 48 -8.67 -21.56 2.58
C LYS A 48 -8.57 -22.55 3.74
N PHE A 49 -8.65 -22.09 4.97
CA PHE A 49 -8.75 -23.01 6.10
C PHE A 49 -10.03 -22.78 6.87
N ASN A 50 -10.67 -23.85 7.30
CA ASN A 50 -11.88 -23.77 8.09
C ASN A 50 -11.59 -23.25 9.49
N SER A 51 -12.56 -22.56 10.09
CA SER A 51 -12.51 -22.19 11.50
C SER A 51 -12.30 -23.42 12.36
N THR A 52 -11.42 -23.32 13.35
CA THR A 52 -11.20 -24.35 14.37
C THR A 52 -11.68 -23.80 15.73
N PRO A 53 -11.76 -24.63 16.79
CA PRO A 53 -12.09 -24.10 18.12
C PRO A 53 -11.19 -22.96 18.60
N TYR A 54 -9.95 -22.90 18.11
CA TYR A 54 -8.94 -21.92 18.49
C TYR A 54 -8.83 -20.77 17.51
N PHE A 55 -9.38 -20.90 16.31
CA PHE A 55 -9.29 -19.93 15.24
C PHE A 55 -10.65 -19.63 14.63
N ARG A 56 -11.03 -18.36 14.66
CA ARG A 56 -12.21 -17.86 13.93
C ARG A 56 -11.78 -17.00 12.78
N GLN A 57 -12.30 -17.27 11.60
CA GLN A 57 -12.12 -16.43 10.42
C GLN A 57 -13.36 -15.57 10.21
N TRP A 58 -13.13 -14.27 10.01
CA TRP A 58 -14.20 -13.34 9.65
C TRP A 58 -13.91 -12.69 8.30
N PHE A 59 -14.94 -12.58 7.52
CA PHE A 59 -14.93 -11.73 6.35
C PHE A 59 -15.05 -10.27 6.84
N HIS A 60 -13.99 -9.48 6.67
CA HIS A 60 -13.94 -8.10 7.14
C HIS A 60 -14.39 -7.10 6.07
N GLY A 61 -14.25 -7.44 4.78
CA GLY A 61 -14.62 -6.58 3.66
C GLY A 61 -13.86 -6.91 2.39
N TYR A 62 -14.21 -6.20 1.33
CA TYR A 62 -13.52 -6.28 0.05
C TYR A 62 -12.33 -5.33 0.01
N THR A 63 -11.31 -5.69 -0.75
CA THR A 63 -10.20 -4.82 -1.14
C THR A 63 -10.20 -4.66 -2.66
N VAL A 64 -9.51 -3.64 -3.15
CA VAL A 64 -9.40 -3.38 -4.58
C VAL A 64 -7.97 -3.64 -5.02
N ALA A 65 -7.81 -4.40 -6.09
CA ALA A 65 -6.53 -4.56 -6.77
C ALA A 65 -6.70 -4.23 -8.25
N ILE A 66 -5.70 -3.57 -8.82
CA ILE A 66 -5.66 -3.20 -10.22
C ILE A 66 -4.84 -4.27 -10.96
N ASN A 67 -5.40 -4.86 -12.01
CA ASN A 67 -4.69 -5.81 -12.87
C ASN A 67 -3.77 -5.05 -13.84
N LEU A 68 -2.49 -5.03 -13.55
CA LEU A 68 -1.48 -4.35 -14.37
C LEU A 68 -1.08 -5.09 -15.65
N GLN A 69 -1.67 -6.27 -15.91
CA GLN A 69 -1.46 -7.02 -17.15
C GLN A 69 -2.35 -6.53 -18.30
N LEU A 70 -3.34 -5.68 -17.98
CA LEU A 70 -4.17 -5.03 -18.99
C LEU A 70 -3.43 -3.87 -19.65
N PRO A 71 -3.73 -3.57 -20.92
CA PRO A 71 -3.20 -2.39 -21.60
C PRO A 71 -3.57 -1.10 -20.84
N ILE A 72 -2.68 -0.12 -20.87
CA ILE A 72 -2.88 1.14 -20.12
C ILE A 72 -4.12 1.91 -20.57
N HIS A 73 -4.50 1.82 -21.85
CA HIS A 73 -5.71 2.49 -22.33
C HIS A 73 -6.97 1.89 -21.71
N ASP A 74 -7.07 0.56 -21.60
CA ASP A 74 -8.19 -0.12 -20.96
C ASP A 74 -8.28 0.28 -19.48
N LEU A 75 -7.15 0.29 -18.77
CA LEU A 75 -7.11 0.72 -17.38
C LEU A 75 -7.53 2.19 -17.20
N ARG A 76 -7.20 3.07 -18.15
CA ARG A 76 -7.62 4.48 -18.10
C ARG A 76 -9.11 4.65 -18.38
N GLU A 77 -9.70 3.81 -19.22
CA GLU A 77 -11.16 3.79 -19.46
C GLU A 77 -11.93 3.34 -18.23
N ASP A 78 -11.39 2.39 -17.47
CA ASP A 78 -11.97 1.90 -16.21
C ASP A 78 -11.87 2.89 -15.03
N TYR A 79 -11.10 3.98 -15.17
CA TYR A 79 -11.07 4.99 -14.12
C TYR A 79 -12.44 5.65 -13.98
N SER A 80 -12.87 5.90 -12.74
CA SER A 80 -14.07 6.69 -12.52
C SER A 80 -13.99 8.04 -13.27
N GLU A 81 -15.12 8.54 -13.76
CA GLU A 81 -15.18 9.84 -14.45
C GLU A 81 -14.48 10.96 -13.70
N ASN A 82 -14.63 10.97 -12.37
CA ASN A 82 -13.93 11.93 -11.51
C ASN A 82 -12.40 11.75 -11.56
N HIS A 83 -11.90 10.51 -11.62
CA HIS A 83 -10.46 10.26 -11.76
C HIS A 83 -9.96 10.71 -13.13
N GLN A 84 -10.63 10.32 -14.19
CA GLN A 84 -10.28 10.71 -15.58
C GLN A 84 -10.24 12.23 -15.73
N ARG A 85 -11.29 12.93 -15.28
CA ARG A 85 -11.37 14.40 -15.35
C ARG A 85 -10.24 15.08 -14.59
N ASN A 86 -9.95 14.63 -13.36
CA ASN A 86 -8.87 15.24 -12.57
C ASN A 86 -7.49 14.92 -13.16
N LEU A 87 -7.26 13.72 -13.66
CA LEU A 87 -6.00 13.37 -14.30
C LEU A 87 -5.75 14.23 -15.55
N LYS A 88 -6.73 14.32 -16.45
CA LYS A 88 -6.66 15.21 -17.63
C LYS A 88 -6.43 16.67 -17.25
N ARG A 89 -7.05 17.14 -16.14
CA ARG A 89 -6.84 18.49 -15.62
C ARG A 89 -5.41 18.70 -15.16
N LEU A 90 -4.84 17.75 -14.39
CA LEU A 90 -3.47 17.82 -13.89
C LEU A 90 -2.46 17.80 -15.05
N GLU A 91 -2.65 16.90 -16.04
CA GLU A 91 -1.83 16.82 -17.24
C GLU A 91 -1.85 18.16 -17.99
N ARG A 92 -3.04 18.75 -18.22
CA ARG A 92 -3.18 20.06 -18.90
C ARG A 92 -2.55 21.22 -18.12
N LEU A 93 -2.57 21.15 -16.79
CA LEU A 93 -1.94 22.16 -15.94
C LEU A 93 -0.41 22.00 -15.84
N GLY A 94 0.17 20.95 -16.44
CA GLY A 94 1.61 20.73 -16.44
C GLY A 94 2.14 20.05 -15.16
N TYR A 95 1.28 19.39 -14.39
CA TYR A 95 1.75 18.55 -13.28
C TYR A 95 2.60 17.41 -13.82
N CYS A 96 3.65 17.08 -13.08
CA CYS A 96 4.53 15.97 -13.43
C CYS A 96 4.85 15.10 -12.20
N TYR A 97 5.49 13.95 -12.45
CA TYR A 97 5.92 13.06 -11.38
C TYR A 97 7.37 12.64 -11.54
N LYS A 98 8.00 12.29 -10.43
CA LYS A 98 9.32 11.63 -10.39
C LYS A 98 9.24 10.33 -9.61
N ILE A 99 10.03 9.37 -10.03
CA ILE A 99 10.16 8.05 -9.39
C ILE A 99 11.49 8.01 -8.64
N ASN A 100 11.44 7.57 -7.38
CA ASN A 100 12.60 7.38 -6.52
C ASN A 100 13.47 8.63 -6.33
N HIS A 101 12.86 9.83 -6.41
CA HIS A 101 13.53 11.09 -6.07
C HIS A 101 13.51 11.28 -4.55
N TRP A 102 14.45 10.62 -3.87
CA TRP A 102 14.49 10.52 -2.42
C TRP A 102 14.86 11.82 -1.70
N GLU A 103 15.34 12.81 -2.42
CA GLU A 103 15.56 14.18 -1.93
C GLU A 103 14.25 14.83 -1.46
N ASP A 104 13.11 14.35 -1.95
CA ASP A 104 11.80 14.82 -1.54
C ASP A 104 11.27 14.19 -0.25
N LEU A 105 12.01 13.28 0.37
CA LEU A 105 11.50 12.54 1.53
C LEU A 105 11.00 13.49 2.64
N ASP A 106 11.69 14.57 2.91
CA ASP A 106 11.29 15.52 3.95
C ASP A 106 9.98 16.26 3.59
N TYR A 107 9.77 16.60 2.32
CA TYR A 107 8.49 17.17 1.86
C TYR A 107 7.36 16.15 1.99
N PHE A 108 7.63 14.89 1.67
CA PHE A 108 6.66 13.81 1.86
C PHE A 108 6.31 13.62 3.35
N LEU A 109 7.28 13.63 4.25
CA LEU A 109 7.05 13.49 5.70
C LEU A 109 6.18 14.63 6.24
N GLN A 110 6.42 15.85 5.80
CA GLN A 110 5.58 17.00 6.16
C GLN A 110 4.15 16.84 5.65
N ALA A 111 3.97 16.46 4.37
CA ALA A 111 2.66 16.20 3.77
C ALA A 111 1.94 15.02 4.45
N TYR A 112 2.67 13.97 4.84
CA TYR A 112 2.14 12.84 5.59
C TYR A 112 1.61 13.28 6.95
N ARG A 113 2.39 14.04 7.71
CA ARG A 113 1.96 14.58 9.00
C ARG A 113 0.72 15.48 8.87
N GLN A 114 0.68 16.38 7.88
CA GLN A 114 -0.50 17.19 7.56
C GLN A 114 -1.72 16.30 7.26
N THR A 115 -1.52 15.21 6.53
CA THR A 115 -2.58 14.25 6.18
C THR A 115 -3.11 13.54 7.42
N MET A 116 -2.24 13.08 8.32
CA MET A 116 -2.66 12.42 9.56
C MET A 116 -3.44 13.36 10.48
N ILE A 117 -2.97 14.60 10.63
CA ILE A 117 -3.68 15.65 11.40
C ILE A 117 -5.07 15.90 10.80
N ARG A 118 -5.14 16.17 9.49
CA ARG A 118 -6.40 16.46 8.78
C ARG A 118 -7.40 15.32 8.88
N LYS A 119 -6.91 14.08 8.88
CA LYS A 119 -7.74 12.86 8.98
C LYS A 119 -8.07 12.50 10.42
N GLN A 120 -7.60 13.26 11.41
CA GLN A 120 -7.74 12.92 12.83
C GLN A 120 -7.32 11.47 13.10
N ALA A 121 -6.20 11.06 12.47
CA ALA A 121 -5.72 9.70 12.54
C ALA A 121 -5.30 9.34 13.97
N HIS A 122 -5.50 8.07 14.33
CA HIS A 122 -5.06 7.57 15.62
C HIS A 122 -3.54 7.79 15.80
N PRO A 123 -3.03 8.13 16.99
CA PRO A 123 -1.60 8.39 17.25
C PRO A 123 -0.64 7.33 16.70
N TYR A 124 -1.08 6.08 16.63
CA TYR A 124 -0.32 4.97 16.03
C TYR A 124 0.15 5.23 14.59
N TYR A 125 -0.56 6.06 13.82
CA TYR A 125 -0.21 6.37 12.43
C TYR A 125 0.76 7.54 12.28
N PHE A 126 1.17 8.18 13.38
CA PHE A 126 2.19 9.23 13.33
C PHE A 126 3.59 8.60 13.42
N PHE A 127 3.99 7.94 12.33
CA PHE A 127 5.28 7.27 12.27
C PHE A 127 6.43 8.27 12.42
N PRO A 128 7.47 7.96 13.23
CA PRO A 128 8.65 8.80 13.38
C PRO A 128 9.49 8.79 12.08
N ASN A 129 10.32 9.82 11.90
CA ASN A 129 11.19 9.92 10.72
C ASN A 129 12.11 8.70 10.54
N ASP A 130 12.56 8.09 11.64
CA ASP A 130 13.41 6.90 11.60
C ASP A 130 12.69 5.67 11.05
N TYR A 131 11.38 5.58 11.18
CA TYR A 131 10.59 4.55 10.51
C TYR A 131 10.77 4.59 8.99
N PHE A 132 10.70 5.76 8.39
CA PHE A 132 10.81 5.91 6.93
C PHE A 132 12.24 5.64 6.44
N LYS A 133 13.25 6.03 7.21
CA LYS A 133 14.66 5.69 6.93
C LYS A 133 14.89 4.19 7.02
N ALA A 134 14.39 3.55 8.08
CA ALA A 134 14.48 2.11 8.27
C ALA A 134 13.72 1.36 7.14
N LEU A 135 12.51 1.80 6.78
CA LEU A 135 11.74 1.23 5.69
C LEU A 135 12.52 1.30 4.36
N LYS A 136 13.09 2.45 4.04
CA LYS A 136 13.94 2.64 2.84
C LYS A 136 15.13 1.69 2.83
N ASN A 137 15.83 1.58 3.95
CA ASN A 137 17.03 0.75 4.06
C ASN A 137 16.70 -0.74 3.99
N LEU A 138 15.63 -1.19 4.68
CA LEU A 138 15.21 -2.59 4.71
C LEU A 138 14.61 -3.05 3.40
N ALA A 139 13.74 -2.24 2.80
CA ALA A 139 13.08 -2.61 1.56
C ALA A 139 13.94 -2.37 0.31
N GLY A 140 14.91 -1.43 0.37
CA GLY A 140 15.84 -1.13 -0.72
C GLY A 140 15.14 -0.93 -2.05
N LYS A 141 15.54 -1.70 -3.08
CA LYS A 141 14.93 -1.67 -4.43
C LYS A 141 13.46 -2.08 -4.48
N HIS A 142 12.94 -2.68 -3.41
CA HIS A 142 11.54 -3.09 -3.29
C HIS A 142 10.63 -1.97 -2.77
N LEU A 143 11.18 -0.80 -2.46
CA LEU A 143 10.41 0.38 -2.09
C LEU A 143 10.49 1.41 -3.22
N ILE A 144 9.34 1.76 -3.77
CA ILE A 144 9.19 2.75 -4.83
C ILE A 144 8.57 4.00 -4.22
N PHE A 145 9.23 5.13 -4.40
CA PHE A 145 8.73 6.43 -3.98
C PHE A 145 8.29 7.23 -5.22
N ILE A 146 7.08 7.76 -5.18
CA ILE A 146 6.50 8.58 -6.24
C ILE A 146 6.22 9.97 -5.69
N SER A 147 6.79 10.98 -6.31
CA SER A 147 6.60 12.40 -5.98
C SER A 147 5.86 13.10 -7.11
N ILE A 148 4.88 13.94 -6.77
CA ILE A 148 4.09 14.75 -7.71
C ILE A 148 4.41 16.23 -7.50
N TYR A 149 4.62 16.93 -8.62
CA TYR A 149 4.96 18.34 -8.66
C TYR A 149 3.93 19.13 -9.47
N GLU A 150 3.69 20.34 -9.03
CA GLU A 150 2.99 21.33 -9.86
C GLU A 150 3.97 21.99 -10.83
N PRO A 151 3.49 22.82 -11.80
CA PRO A 151 4.33 23.35 -12.88
C PRO A 151 5.54 24.18 -12.44
N GLU A 152 5.44 24.84 -11.27
CA GLU A 152 6.53 25.67 -10.71
C GLU A 152 7.55 24.83 -9.91
N GLY A 153 7.39 23.50 -9.90
CA GLY A 153 8.33 22.57 -9.28
C GLY A 153 8.14 22.33 -7.79
N ARG A 154 7.02 22.78 -7.19
CA ARG A 154 6.74 22.51 -5.79
C ARG A 154 6.15 21.12 -5.61
N PHE A 155 6.59 20.41 -4.58
CA PHE A 155 6.04 19.10 -4.19
C PHE A 155 4.57 19.25 -3.73
N THR A 156 3.68 18.40 -4.26
CA THR A 156 2.24 18.49 -3.99
C THR A 156 1.66 17.22 -3.35
N ALA A 157 2.16 16.07 -3.73
CA ALA A 157 1.76 14.77 -3.19
C ALA A 157 2.88 13.75 -3.38
N GLY A 158 2.84 12.68 -2.61
CA GLY A 158 3.73 11.55 -2.80
C GLY A 158 3.15 10.28 -2.22
N GLY A 159 3.75 9.15 -2.61
CA GLY A 159 3.38 7.83 -2.10
C GLY A 159 4.54 6.86 -2.08
N LEU A 160 4.51 6.00 -1.08
CA LEU A 160 5.40 4.86 -0.94
C LEU A 160 4.67 3.59 -1.35
N PHE A 161 5.29 2.84 -2.22
CA PHE A 161 4.77 1.58 -2.73
C PHE A 161 5.81 0.49 -2.51
N THR A 162 5.39 -0.66 -2.01
CA THR A 162 6.27 -1.82 -1.90
C THR A 162 6.05 -2.75 -3.09
N LEU A 163 7.14 -3.32 -3.60
CA LEU A 163 7.13 -4.30 -4.70
C LEU A 163 7.73 -5.60 -4.19
N PHE A 164 6.94 -6.66 -4.17
CA PHE A 164 7.42 -8.00 -3.85
C PHE A 164 6.87 -9.03 -4.83
N GLY A 165 7.77 -9.77 -5.45
CA GLY A 165 7.38 -10.67 -6.56
C GLY A 165 6.69 -9.89 -7.67
N SER A 166 5.47 -10.30 -8.02
CA SER A 166 4.64 -9.64 -9.04
C SER A 166 3.57 -8.70 -8.47
N MET A 167 3.66 -8.37 -7.17
CA MET A 167 2.66 -7.57 -6.48
C MET A 167 3.28 -6.24 -6.04
N MET A 168 2.68 -5.15 -6.45
CA MET A 168 2.93 -3.80 -5.95
C MET A 168 1.84 -3.41 -4.97
N GLN A 169 2.20 -2.89 -3.81
CA GLN A 169 1.24 -2.50 -2.78
C GLN A 169 1.39 -1.01 -2.45
N TYR A 170 0.28 -0.29 -2.47
CA TYR A 170 0.19 1.06 -1.95
C TYR A 170 0.34 1.03 -0.42
N HIS A 171 1.46 1.52 0.07
CA HIS A 171 1.79 1.47 1.49
C HIS A 171 1.35 2.74 2.21
N LEU A 172 1.86 3.89 1.81
CA LEU A 172 1.53 5.19 2.40
C LEU A 172 1.42 6.25 1.31
N GLY A 173 0.54 7.23 1.53
CA GLY A 173 0.45 8.37 0.64
C GLY A 173 -0.01 9.62 1.35
N ALA A 174 0.39 10.76 0.79
CA ALA A 174 0.11 12.06 1.35
C ALA A 174 -0.09 13.12 0.27
N THR A 175 -0.88 14.12 0.60
CA THR A 175 -1.07 15.32 -0.20
C THR A 175 -0.96 16.53 0.70
N THR A 176 -0.21 17.54 0.31
CA THR A 176 -0.07 18.78 1.03
C THR A 176 -1.41 19.52 1.08
N ASN A 177 -1.69 20.25 2.14
CA ASN A 177 -2.97 20.93 2.33
C ASN A 177 -3.28 21.93 1.23
N GLU A 178 -2.27 22.64 0.74
CA GLU A 178 -2.39 23.66 -0.30
C GLU A 178 -2.95 23.13 -1.62
N PHE A 179 -2.58 21.88 -1.98
CA PHE A 179 -2.91 21.30 -3.28
C PHE A 179 -4.09 20.31 -3.28
N LEU A 180 -4.79 20.16 -2.16
CA LEU A 180 -5.93 19.23 -2.04
C LEU A 180 -7.00 19.45 -3.12
N LYS A 181 -7.30 20.71 -3.44
CA LYS A 181 -8.32 21.08 -4.46
C LYS A 181 -7.99 20.59 -5.88
N TYR A 182 -6.73 20.26 -6.15
CA TYR A 182 -6.28 19.72 -7.44
C TYR A 182 -6.29 18.21 -7.49
N SER A 183 -6.35 17.53 -6.31
CA SER A 183 -6.35 16.07 -6.20
C SER A 183 -5.10 15.40 -6.82
N PRO A 184 -3.86 15.84 -6.55
CA PRO A 184 -2.65 15.31 -7.19
C PRO A 184 -2.40 13.83 -6.88
N SER A 185 -3.00 13.27 -5.81
CA SER A 185 -2.97 11.84 -5.50
C SER A 185 -3.51 10.96 -6.63
N LYS A 186 -4.36 11.48 -7.51
CA LYS A 186 -4.85 10.74 -8.68
C LYS A 186 -3.77 10.53 -9.73
N MET A 187 -2.92 11.53 -9.95
CA MET A 187 -1.73 11.38 -10.78
C MET A 187 -0.70 10.44 -10.12
N MET A 188 -0.58 10.48 -8.80
CA MET A 188 0.30 9.56 -8.05
C MET A 188 -0.10 8.09 -8.27
N ILE A 189 -1.40 7.77 -8.17
CA ILE A 189 -1.88 6.40 -8.45
C ILE A 189 -1.68 6.03 -9.91
N HIS A 190 -1.94 6.95 -10.85
CA HIS A 190 -1.68 6.71 -12.27
C HIS A 190 -0.19 6.45 -12.53
N ALA A 191 0.72 7.24 -11.94
CA ALA A 191 2.15 7.01 -12.02
C ALA A 191 2.58 5.66 -11.41
N ALA A 192 1.92 5.24 -10.32
CA ALA A 192 2.15 3.92 -9.71
C ALA A 192 1.74 2.77 -10.64
N ILE A 193 0.64 2.91 -11.38
CA ILE A 193 0.21 1.95 -12.40
C ILE A 193 1.28 1.84 -13.49
N LEU A 194 1.72 2.98 -14.05
CA LEU A 194 2.73 3.00 -15.10
C LEU A 194 4.07 2.40 -14.64
N GLU A 195 4.53 2.78 -13.45
CA GLU A 195 5.78 2.23 -12.91
C GLU A 195 5.63 0.74 -12.57
N GLY A 196 4.49 0.31 -11.99
CA GLY A 196 4.20 -1.10 -11.75
C GLY A 196 4.24 -1.95 -13.02
N MET A 197 3.65 -1.48 -14.11
CA MET A 197 3.73 -2.14 -15.43
C MET A 197 5.17 -2.22 -15.92
N LYS A 198 5.92 -1.12 -15.83
CA LYS A 198 7.33 -1.02 -16.25
C LYS A 198 8.24 -2.00 -15.49
N VAL A 199 8.04 -2.18 -14.19
CA VAL A 199 8.83 -3.11 -13.37
C VAL A 199 8.31 -4.54 -13.38
N GLY A 200 7.29 -4.84 -14.20
CA GLY A 200 6.74 -6.18 -14.38
C GLY A 200 5.82 -6.67 -13.25
N ALA A 201 5.28 -5.75 -12.45
CA ALA A 201 4.22 -6.12 -11.51
C ALA A 201 2.94 -6.53 -12.25
N LYS A 202 2.24 -7.52 -11.72
CA LYS A 202 0.96 -7.99 -12.28
C LYS A 202 -0.26 -7.37 -11.60
N LEU A 203 -0.09 -6.95 -10.35
CA LEU A 203 -1.15 -6.38 -9.52
C LEU A 203 -0.63 -5.15 -8.77
N LEU A 204 -1.48 -4.13 -8.65
CA LEU A 204 -1.35 -3.03 -7.69
C LEU A 204 -2.52 -3.10 -6.70
N HIS A 205 -2.20 -3.25 -5.40
CA HIS A 205 -3.16 -3.37 -4.29
C HIS A 205 -3.05 -2.21 -3.31
#